data_0ca25ac450a45ac1aa0e1546f172ffae
#
_entry.id   0ca25ac450a45ac1aa0e1546f172ffae
#
_cell.length_a   1.000
_cell.length_b   1.000
_cell.length_c   1.000
_cell.angle_alpha   90.00
_cell.angle_beta   90.00
_cell.angle_gamma   90.00
#
_symmetry.space_group_name_H-M   'P 1'
#
loop_
_entity.id
_entity.type
_entity.pdbx_description
1 polymer ?
#
loop_
_entity_poly.entity_id
_entity_poly.type
_entity_poly.pdbx_seq_one_letter_code
_entity_poly.pdbx_strand_id
1 'polypeptide(L)'
;SYGDVTYTWSTDNQHCTAERKCTACDGVESETADTTATVIQEKNCVLPELTTYSVTFENSAFESQTKENVRTAENAGHNLKKVEKKDATATEEGNSTYWFCDKCNKYFSDEEAENEIKKEDTVLAKLAPVIIKGDGATVTAGAKNALSFTSDAAYRDFIRVEVDGKTIDESNYTVE
;
A
#
# COMPACT_ATOMS: atom_id res chain seq x y z
N SER A 1 34.27 -50.19 9.31
CA SER A 1 34.04 -48.77 9.57
C SER A 1 33.27 -48.15 8.40
N TYR A 2 32.49 -47.11 8.67
CA TYR A 2 31.76 -46.35 7.63
C TYR A 2 32.54 -45.09 7.32
N GLY A 3 32.37 -44.61 6.09
CA GLY A 3 32.86 -43.31 5.63
C GLY A 3 31.93 -42.17 6.00
N ASP A 4 32.14 -41.01 5.36
CA ASP A 4 31.34 -39.80 5.58
C ASP A 4 29.87 -39.99 5.16
N VAL A 5 28.97 -39.29 5.85
CA VAL A 5 27.54 -39.27 5.53
C VAL A 5 27.28 -38.28 4.43
N THR A 6 26.48 -38.70 3.44
CA THR A 6 25.96 -37.83 2.37
C THR A 6 24.47 -37.59 2.60
N TYR A 7 24.03 -36.33 2.53
CA TYR A 7 22.62 -35.95 2.66
C TYR A 7 22.09 -35.46 1.33
N THR A 8 20.99 -36.08 0.86
CA THR A 8 20.35 -35.74 -0.41
C THR A 8 18.90 -35.35 -0.19
N TRP A 9 18.55 -34.12 -0.49
CA TRP A 9 17.19 -33.59 -0.42
C TRP A 9 16.43 -33.95 -1.69
N SER A 10 15.14 -34.33 -1.55
CA SER A 10 14.22 -34.44 -2.69
C SER A 10 14.02 -33.08 -3.36
N THR A 11 13.63 -33.09 -4.64
CA THR A 11 13.41 -31.86 -5.42
C THR A 11 12.31 -30.98 -4.87
N ASP A 12 11.32 -31.55 -4.21
CA ASP A 12 10.21 -30.86 -3.53
C ASP A 12 10.51 -30.53 -2.06
N ASN A 13 11.70 -30.89 -1.56
CA ASN A 13 12.15 -30.77 -0.18
C ASN A 13 11.28 -31.48 0.87
N GLN A 14 10.43 -32.44 0.45
CA GLN A 14 9.58 -33.19 1.39
C GLN A 14 10.31 -34.32 2.11
N HIS A 15 11.41 -34.79 1.56
CA HIS A 15 12.23 -35.87 2.13
C HIS A 15 13.71 -35.51 2.07
N CYS A 16 14.49 -36.11 2.99
CA CYS A 16 15.93 -36.09 2.92
C CYS A 16 16.45 -37.49 3.18
N THR A 17 17.35 -37.97 2.32
CA THR A 17 18.03 -39.26 2.44
C THR A 17 19.45 -39.06 2.95
N ALA A 18 19.77 -39.68 4.07
CA ALA A 18 21.12 -39.82 4.58
C ALA A 18 21.69 -41.16 4.14
N GLU A 19 22.95 -41.20 3.68
CA GLU A 19 23.63 -42.41 3.22
C GLU A 19 25.09 -42.38 3.67
N ARG A 20 25.60 -43.53 4.11
CA ARG A 20 27.04 -43.77 4.31
C ARG A 20 27.46 -45.14 3.84
N LYS A 21 28.68 -45.27 3.32
CA LYS A 21 29.21 -46.49 2.75
C LYS A 21 30.28 -47.11 3.67
N CYS A 22 30.27 -48.43 3.75
CA CYS A 22 31.33 -49.17 4.43
C CYS A 22 32.66 -48.96 3.69
N THR A 23 33.71 -48.66 4.43
CA THR A 23 35.06 -48.44 3.85
C THR A 23 35.83 -49.75 3.56
N ALA A 24 35.33 -50.88 4.04
CA ALA A 24 36.00 -52.20 3.93
C ALA A 24 35.09 -53.28 3.33
N CYS A 25 33.86 -52.93 2.90
CA CYS A 25 32.89 -53.84 2.30
C CYS A 25 31.94 -53.06 1.42
N ASP A 26 31.04 -53.73 0.65
CA ASP A 26 30.05 -53.08 -0.23
C ASP A 26 28.77 -52.67 0.52
N GLY A 27 28.79 -52.66 1.86
CA GLY A 27 27.65 -52.30 2.70
C GLY A 27 27.32 -50.82 2.62
N VAL A 28 26.05 -50.51 2.45
CA VAL A 28 25.50 -49.16 2.49
C VAL A 28 24.47 -49.11 3.61
N GLU A 29 24.53 -48.05 4.41
CA GLU A 29 23.52 -47.72 5.41
C GLU A 29 22.85 -46.44 4.98
N SER A 30 21.50 -46.46 4.90
CA SER A 30 20.73 -45.36 4.39
C SER A 30 19.39 -45.23 5.13
N GLU A 31 18.94 -44.02 5.32
CA GLU A 31 17.64 -43.69 5.87
C GLU A 31 17.05 -42.51 5.09
N THR A 32 15.77 -42.60 4.75
CA THR A 32 15.01 -41.49 4.20
C THR A 32 13.97 -41.05 5.22
N ALA A 33 14.00 -39.79 5.60
CA ALA A 33 13.10 -39.21 6.57
C ALA A 33 12.31 -38.03 5.97
N ASP A 34 11.09 -37.87 6.46
CA ASP A 34 10.21 -36.74 6.09
C ASP A 34 10.74 -35.45 6.72
N THR A 35 10.54 -34.34 6.00
CA THR A 35 10.94 -33.02 6.47
C THR A 35 9.79 -32.31 7.13
N THR A 36 10.11 -31.41 8.05
CA THR A 36 9.17 -30.41 8.59
C THR A 36 9.42 -29.08 7.92
N ALA A 37 8.37 -28.53 7.29
CA ALA A 37 8.40 -27.21 6.64
C ALA A 37 7.89 -26.12 7.59
N THR A 38 8.63 -25.02 7.71
CA THR A 38 8.23 -23.84 8.48
C THR A 38 8.35 -22.61 7.58
N VAL A 39 7.23 -21.95 7.30
CA VAL A 39 7.24 -20.67 6.58
C VAL A 39 7.82 -19.61 7.50
N ILE A 40 8.93 -19.00 7.07
CA ILE A 40 9.65 -17.95 7.81
C ILE A 40 9.38 -16.55 7.26
N GLN A 41 8.86 -16.48 6.05
CA GLN A 41 8.43 -15.25 5.41
C GLN A 41 7.22 -15.54 4.50
N GLU A 42 6.08 -14.95 4.82
CA GLU A 42 4.91 -14.98 3.96
C GLU A 42 5.11 -14.09 2.73
N LYS A 43 4.61 -14.56 1.58
CA LYS A 43 4.60 -13.72 0.38
C LYS A 43 3.68 -12.52 0.53
N ASN A 44 4.09 -11.41 -0.05
CA ASN A 44 3.25 -10.22 -0.21
C ASN A 44 3.41 -9.63 -1.62
N CYS A 45 3.05 -8.37 -1.84
CA CYS A 45 3.16 -7.76 -3.16
C CYS A 45 4.59 -7.72 -3.70
N VAL A 46 5.60 -7.62 -2.85
CA VAL A 46 7.01 -7.45 -3.24
C VAL A 46 7.94 -8.57 -2.77
N LEU A 47 7.58 -9.26 -1.68
CA LEU A 47 8.42 -10.31 -1.11
C LEU A 47 7.91 -11.70 -1.48
N PRO A 48 8.81 -12.65 -1.82
CA PRO A 48 8.47 -14.05 -2.04
C PRO A 48 8.16 -14.76 -0.72
N GLU A 49 7.59 -15.95 -0.79
CA GLU A 49 7.50 -16.84 0.36
C GLU A 49 8.82 -17.56 0.56
N LEU A 50 9.29 -17.60 1.80
CA LEU A 50 10.48 -18.35 2.18
C LEU A 50 10.11 -19.38 3.25
N THR A 51 10.61 -20.60 3.08
CA THR A 51 10.39 -21.74 3.95
C THR A 51 11.72 -22.33 4.39
N THR A 52 11.80 -22.71 5.65
CA THR A 52 12.90 -23.53 6.19
C THR A 52 12.40 -24.96 6.32
N TYR A 53 13.19 -25.91 5.83
CA TYR A 53 12.95 -27.33 5.98
C TYR A 53 13.94 -27.92 6.97
N SER A 54 13.46 -28.74 7.90
CA SER A 54 14.27 -29.46 8.86
C SER A 54 13.95 -30.95 8.81
N VAL A 55 14.94 -31.78 9.07
CA VAL A 55 14.83 -33.25 9.13
C VAL A 55 15.62 -33.80 10.30
N THR A 56 15.06 -34.79 10.96
CA THR A 56 15.73 -35.57 11.99
C THR A 56 15.63 -37.06 11.62
N PHE A 57 16.71 -37.79 11.75
CA PHE A 57 16.78 -39.20 11.44
C PHE A 57 16.65 -40.04 12.73
N GLU A 58 16.11 -41.27 12.63
CA GLU A 58 16.01 -42.22 13.74
C GLU A 58 17.35 -42.84 14.04
N ASN A 59 18.16 -43.09 13.00
CA ASN A 59 19.52 -43.61 13.15
C ASN A 59 20.45 -42.53 13.70
N SER A 60 20.96 -42.74 14.91
CA SER A 60 21.85 -41.80 15.59
C SER A 60 23.19 -41.53 14.88
N ALA A 61 23.50 -42.30 13.84
CA ALA A 61 24.66 -42.07 12.99
C ALA A 61 24.47 -40.92 11.98
N PHE A 62 23.26 -40.48 11.79
CA PHE A 62 22.90 -39.39 10.88
C PHE A 62 22.50 -38.14 11.69
N GLU A 63 23.12 -37.01 11.37
CA GLU A 63 22.85 -35.75 12.02
C GLU A 63 21.63 -35.08 11.39
N SER A 64 20.84 -34.39 12.22
CA SER A 64 19.72 -33.52 11.72
C SER A 64 20.23 -32.51 10.73
N GLN A 65 19.45 -32.25 9.69
CA GLN A 65 19.77 -31.30 8.65
C GLN A 65 18.71 -30.17 8.59
N THR A 66 19.17 -29.02 8.14
CA THR A 66 18.28 -27.87 7.91
C THR A 66 18.63 -27.21 6.57
N LYS A 67 17.60 -26.87 5.79
CA LYS A 67 17.72 -26.14 4.53
C LYS A 67 16.93 -24.86 4.67
N GLU A 68 17.63 -23.74 4.83
CA GLU A 68 17.04 -22.45 5.14
C GLU A 68 16.74 -21.62 3.89
N ASN A 69 15.82 -20.67 4.04
CA ASN A 69 15.52 -19.63 3.04
C ASN A 69 15.17 -20.18 1.65
N VAL A 70 14.49 -21.31 1.60
CA VAL A 70 14.02 -21.90 0.34
C VAL A 70 12.86 -21.07 -0.18
N ARG A 71 12.97 -20.53 -1.40
CA ARG A 71 11.89 -19.80 -2.07
C ARG A 71 10.81 -20.78 -2.53
N THR A 72 9.66 -20.76 -1.88
CA THR A 72 8.54 -21.70 -2.14
C THR A 72 7.43 -21.08 -2.98
N ALA A 73 7.32 -19.76 -2.99
CA ALA A 73 6.42 -19.04 -3.91
C ALA A 73 6.99 -17.68 -4.29
N GLU A 74 6.64 -17.22 -5.50
CA GLU A 74 6.94 -15.87 -5.97
C GLU A 74 6.09 -14.83 -5.22
N ASN A 75 6.54 -13.57 -5.22
CA ASN A 75 5.74 -12.46 -4.69
C ASN A 75 4.39 -12.38 -5.43
N ALA A 76 3.39 -11.82 -4.77
CA ALA A 76 2.03 -11.75 -5.32
C ALA A 76 1.84 -10.67 -6.39
N GLY A 77 2.82 -9.76 -6.54
CA GLY A 77 2.70 -8.55 -7.35
C GLY A 77 1.62 -7.59 -6.84
N HIS A 78 1.68 -6.36 -7.28
CA HIS A 78 0.63 -5.37 -7.00
C HIS A 78 -0.60 -5.61 -7.91
N ASN A 79 -1.80 -5.35 -7.38
CA ASN A 79 -3.04 -5.26 -8.15
C ASN A 79 -3.47 -3.79 -8.15
N LEU A 80 -2.99 -3.05 -9.15
CA LEU A 80 -3.14 -1.61 -9.22
C LEU A 80 -4.45 -1.20 -9.89
N LYS A 81 -5.15 -0.27 -9.26
CA LYS A 81 -6.31 0.44 -9.79
C LYS A 81 -5.95 1.89 -9.97
N LYS A 82 -6.00 2.37 -11.20
CA LYS A 82 -5.79 3.77 -11.52
C LYS A 82 -6.98 4.60 -11.03
N VAL A 83 -6.70 5.71 -10.37
CA VAL A 83 -7.65 6.76 -10.02
C VAL A 83 -7.27 8.00 -10.82
N GLU A 84 -8.17 8.44 -11.68
CA GLU A 84 -7.94 9.60 -12.51
C GLU A 84 -7.98 10.90 -11.69
N LYS A 85 -7.25 11.90 -12.18
CA LYS A 85 -7.27 13.24 -11.60
C LYS A 85 -8.69 13.79 -11.54
N LYS A 86 -9.04 14.35 -10.39
CA LYS A 86 -10.24 15.20 -10.21
C LYS A 86 -9.76 16.59 -9.78
N ASP A 87 -10.14 17.62 -10.51
CA ASP A 87 -9.82 18.99 -10.12
C ASP A 87 -10.59 19.40 -8.85
N ALA A 88 -9.93 20.15 -7.97
CA ALA A 88 -10.57 20.75 -6.81
C ALA A 88 -11.49 21.89 -7.22
N THR A 89 -12.54 22.13 -6.43
CA THR A 89 -13.44 23.26 -6.53
C THR A 89 -13.41 24.07 -5.24
N ALA A 90 -14.16 25.16 -5.15
CA ALA A 90 -14.31 25.90 -3.90
C ALA A 90 -15.06 25.08 -2.82
N THR A 91 -15.86 24.08 -3.21
CA THR A 91 -16.69 23.28 -2.29
C THR A 91 -16.15 21.87 -2.04
N GLU A 92 -15.37 21.32 -2.97
CA GLU A 92 -14.87 19.96 -2.91
C GLU A 92 -13.36 19.89 -3.15
N GLU A 93 -12.70 18.98 -2.42
CA GLU A 93 -11.32 18.60 -2.70
C GLU A 93 -11.22 17.82 -4.00
N GLY A 94 -10.11 17.96 -4.69
CA GLY A 94 -9.72 17.14 -5.83
C GLY A 94 -8.72 16.06 -5.45
N ASN A 95 -8.23 15.39 -6.47
CA ASN A 95 -7.09 14.48 -6.34
C ASN A 95 -6.19 14.51 -7.58
N SER A 96 -4.91 14.28 -7.39
CA SER A 96 -3.99 13.95 -8.49
C SER A 96 -4.31 12.56 -9.06
N THR A 97 -3.78 12.21 -10.23
CA THR A 97 -3.78 10.82 -10.69
C THR A 97 -2.90 9.99 -9.77
N TYR A 98 -3.38 8.82 -9.36
CA TYR A 98 -2.61 7.87 -8.58
C TYR A 98 -3.07 6.43 -8.85
N TRP A 99 -2.29 5.46 -8.37
CA TRP A 99 -2.62 4.04 -8.41
C TRP A 99 -2.74 3.49 -7.00
N PHE A 100 -3.78 2.72 -6.76
CA PHE A 100 -4.06 2.08 -5.47
C PHE A 100 -3.98 0.57 -5.61
N CYS A 101 -3.19 -0.07 -4.74
CA CYS A 101 -3.12 -1.52 -4.67
C CYS A 101 -4.10 -2.05 -3.62
N ASP A 102 -5.10 -2.83 -4.04
CA ASP A 102 -6.11 -3.42 -3.14
C ASP A 102 -5.60 -4.61 -2.32
N LYS A 103 -4.42 -5.18 -2.67
CA LYS A 103 -3.81 -6.27 -1.91
C LYS A 103 -3.02 -5.78 -0.69
N CYS A 104 -2.30 -4.68 -0.81
CA CYS A 104 -1.45 -4.14 0.26
C CYS A 104 -1.91 -2.79 0.80
N ASN A 105 -2.98 -2.22 0.25
CA ASN A 105 -3.57 -0.91 0.61
C ASN A 105 -2.58 0.26 0.49
N LYS A 106 -1.67 0.18 -0.48
CA LYS A 106 -0.67 1.22 -0.75
C LYS A 106 -1.05 2.04 -1.97
N TYR A 107 -0.55 3.29 -1.99
CA TYR A 107 -0.76 4.27 -3.05
C TYR A 107 0.56 4.53 -3.77
N PHE A 108 0.48 4.73 -5.10
CA PHE A 108 1.64 4.96 -5.96
C PHE A 108 1.36 6.11 -6.92
N SER A 109 2.42 6.85 -7.28
CA SER A 109 2.33 7.92 -8.26
C SER A 109 2.49 7.44 -9.71
N ASP A 110 2.81 6.15 -9.91
CA ASP A 110 3.09 5.53 -11.20
C ASP A 110 2.42 4.14 -11.32
N GLU A 111 2.28 3.66 -12.56
CA GLU A 111 1.63 2.38 -12.88
C GLU A 111 2.52 1.16 -12.63
N GLU A 112 3.82 1.36 -12.49
CA GLU A 112 4.80 0.33 -12.18
C GLU A 112 4.90 0.04 -10.68
N ALA A 113 4.27 0.87 -9.83
CA ALA A 113 4.37 0.82 -8.37
C ALA A 113 5.81 0.99 -7.84
N GLU A 114 6.61 1.80 -8.51
CA GLU A 114 7.97 2.09 -8.10
C GLU A 114 8.03 3.19 -7.04
N ASN A 115 7.08 4.16 -7.09
CA ASN A 115 7.05 5.33 -6.22
C ASN A 115 5.84 5.29 -5.29
N GLU A 116 6.01 4.69 -4.10
CA GLU A 116 4.99 4.68 -3.04
C GLU A 116 4.79 6.10 -2.50
N ILE A 117 3.52 6.53 -2.38
CA ILE A 117 3.10 7.82 -1.82
C ILE A 117 2.10 7.61 -0.69
N LYS A 118 1.86 8.63 0.13
CA LYS A 118 0.79 8.61 1.11
C LYS A 118 -0.54 9.00 0.45
N LYS A 119 -1.64 8.56 1.04
CA LYS A 119 -2.98 8.95 0.56
C LYS A 119 -3.16 10.46 0.59
N GLU A 120 -2.63 11.13 1.60
CA GLU A 120 -2.72 12.58 1.78
C GLU A 120 -2.04 13.34 0.63
N ASP A 121 -0.98 12.77 0.05
CA ASP A 121 -0.24 13.37 -1.07
C ASP A 121 -1.05 13.36 -2.37
N THR A 122 -2.12 12.57 -2.45
CA THR A 122 -3.02 12.54 -3.61
C THR A 122 -4.06 13.64 -3.58
N VAL A 123 -4.31 14.27 -2.43
CA VAL A 123 -5.39 15.23 -2.23
C VAL A 123 -5.01 16.61 -2.77
N LEU A 124 -5.89 17.19 -3.58
CA LEU A 124 -5.82 18.59 -3.99
C LEU A 124 -6.79 19.40 -3.12
N ALA A 125 -6.25 20.31 -2.33
CA ALA A 125 -7.04 21.14 -1.44
C ALA A 125 -8.10 21.94 -2.21
N LYS A 126 -9.22 22.25 -1.56
CA LYS A 126 -10.25 23.13 -2.10
C LYS A 126 -9.67 24.46 -2.57
N LEU A 127 -10.20 24.97 -3.65
CA LEU A 127 -9.84 26.28 -4.15
C LEU A 127 -10.40 27.39 -3.22
N ALA A 128 -9.72 28.52 -3.16
CA ALA A 128 -10.30 29.69 -2.52
C ALA A 128 -11.60 30.10 -3.24
N PRO A 129 -12.67 30.41 -2.50
CA PRO A 129 -13.91 30.87 -3.12
C PRO A 129 -13.71 32.20 -3.86
N VAL A 130 -14.43 32.38 -4.93
CA VAL A 130 -14.42 33.63 -5.71
C VAL A 130 -15.85 34.16 -5.89
N ILE A 131 -15.99 35.49 -6.08
CA ILE A 131 -17.24 36.10 -6.48
C ILE A 131 -17.43 35.83 -7.97
N ILE A 132 -18.46 35.04 -8.30
CA ILE A 132 -18.79 34.66 -9.70
C ILE A 132 -19.79 35.57 -10.37
N LYS A 133 -20.50 36.39 -9.58
CA LYS A 133 -21.45 37.40 -10.08
C LYS A 133 -21.48 38.58 -9.13
N GLY A 134 -21.57 39.78 -9.68
CA GLY A 134 -21.67 41.04 -8.93
C GLY A 134 -20.32 41.67 -8.58
N ASP A 135 -19.20 41.04 -8.87
CA ASP A 135 -17.88 41.61 -8.68
C ASP A 135 -17.74 42.93 -9.46
N GLY A 136 -17.22 43.97 -8.80
CA GLY A 136 -17.12 45.31 -9.36
C GLY A 136 -18.46 46.09 -9.47
N ALA A 137 -19.59 45.53 -8.97
CA ALA A 137 -20.87 46.23 -8.97
C ALA A 137 -20.80 47.51 -8.11
N THR A 138 -21.42 48.58 -8.60
CA THR A 138 -21.48 49.88 -7.92
C THR A 138 -22.89 50.28 -7.65
N VAL A 139 -23.11 51.08 -6.60
CA VAL A 139 -24.40 51.68 -6.28
C VAL A 139 -24.20 53.16 -5.94
N THR A 140 -25.16 53.98 -6.35
CA THR A 140 -25.16 55.39 -5.98
C THR A 140 -25.59 55.55 -4.53
N ALA A 141 -24.94 56.40 -3.76
CA ALA A 141 -25.33 56.69 -2.38
C ALA A 141 -26.81 57.14 -2.30
N GLY A 142 -27.58 56.51 -1.41
CA GLY A 142 -28.99 56.75 -1.24
C GLY A 142 -29.91 55.96 -2.20
N ALA A 143 -29.37 55.15 -3.09
CA ALA A 143 -30.19 54.26 -3.92
C ALA A 143 -30.92 53.23 -3.05
N LYS A 144 -32.14 52.85 -3.45
CA LYS A 144 -32.94 51.83 -2.77
C LYS A 144 -32.62 50.39 -3.23
N ASN A 145 -31.80 50.24 -4.27
CA ASN A 145 -31.46 48.93 -4.83
C ASN A 145 -30.32 48.33 -4.04
N ALA A 146 -30.51 47.11 -3.57
CA ALA A 146 -29.44 46.32 -2.93
C ALA A 146 -28.40 45.88 -3.96
N LEU A 147 -27.17 45.80 -3.52
CA LEU A 147 -26.13 45.06 -4.26
C LEU A 147 -26.32 43.56 -4.01
N SER A 148 -26.10 42.76 -5.04
CA SER A 148 -26.16 41.30 -4.96
C SER A 148 -24.86 40.72 -5.48
N PHE A 149 -24.31 39.80 -4.71
CA PHE A 149 -23.08 39.07 -5.04
C PHE A 149 -23.37 37.57 -4.98
N THR A 150 -22.77 36.83 -5.87
CA THR A 150 -22.82 35.36 -5.81
C THR A 150 -21.38 34.83 -5.74
N SER A 151 -21.14 33.95 -4.80
CA SER A 151 -19.88 33.21 -4.67
C SER A 151 -20.07 31.76 -5.07
N ASP A 152 -19.02 31.10 -5.48
CA ASP A 152 -18.96 29.65 -5.66
C ASP A 152 -18.71 28.89 -4.34
N ALA A 153 -18.55 29.59 -3.18
CA ALA A 153 -18.47 28.99 -1.86
C ALA A 153 -19.77 28.26 -1.47
N ALA A 154 -19.66 27.24 -0.64
CA ALA A 154 -20.85 26.64 -0.02
C ALA A 154 -21.43 27.63 1.04
N TYR A 155 -22.75 27.71 1.13
CA TYR A 155 -23.44 28.57 2.11
C TYR A 155 -22.94 28.39 3.54
N ARG A 156 -22.67 27.15 3.96
CA ARG A 156 -22.14 26.83 5.30
C ARG A 156 -20.76 27.42 5.60
N ASP A 157 -20.01 27.83 4.57
CA ASP A 157 -18.67 28.39 4.70
C ASP A 157 -18.71 29.92 4.77
N PHE A 158 -19.91 30.53 4.65
CA PHE A 158 -20.12 31.98 4.83
C PHE A 158 -19.84 32.36 6.30
N ILE A 159 -19.06 33.40 6.50
CA ILE A 159 -18.71 33.87 7.83
C ILE A 159 -19.40 35.23 8.14
N ARG A 160 -19.20 36.22 7.30
CA ARG A 160 -19.73 37.56 7.48
C ARG A 160 -19.51 38.43 6.24
N VAL A 161 -20.19 39.58 6.19
CA VAL A 161 -19.89 40.64 5.25
C VAL A 161 -19.02 41.72 5.91
N GLU A 162 -18.00 42.17 5.21
CA GLU A 162 -17.15 43.29 5.63
C GLU A 162 -17.10 44.37 4.51
N VAL A 163 -17.05 45.62 4.92
CA VAL A 163 -16.81 46.77 4.04
C VAL A 163 -15.70 47.59 4.66
N ASP A 164 -14.64 47.87 3.91
CA ASP A 164 -13.46 48.58 4.37
C ASP A 164 -12.90 48.06 5.71
N GLY A 165 -12.90 46.72 5.86
CA GLY A 165 -12.41 46.01 7.05
C GLY A 165 -13.31 46.10 8.28
N LYS A 166 -14.53 46.63 8.13
CA LYS A 166 -15.55 46.68 9.19
C LYS A 166 -16.66 45.69 8.93
N THR A 167 -16.95 44.85 9.91
CA THR A 167 -18.10 43.93 9.86
C THR A 167 -19.38 44.69 9.75
N ILE A 168 -20.25 44.28 8.80
CA ILE A 168 -21.59 44.83 8.60
C ILE A 168 -22.56 44.03 9.47
N ASP A 169 -23.47 44.74 10.12
CA ASP A 169 -24.53 44.14 10.93
C ASP A 169 -25.44 43.27 10.05
N GLU A 170 -25.79 42.07 10.54
CA GLU A 170 -26.60 41.06 9.81
C GLU A 170 -27.98 41.58 9.37
N SER A 171 -28.51 42.60 10.06
CA SER A 171 -29.76 43.23 9.65
C SER A 171 -29.68 44.01 8.32
N ASN A 172 -28.46 44.24 7.82
CA ASN A 172 -28.21 45.01 6.61
C ASN A 172 -27.94 44.15 5.36
N TYR A 173 -27.96 42.82 5.48
CA TYR A 173 -27.80 41.92 4.33
C TYR A 173 -28.59 40.62 4.51
N THR A 174 -28.78 39.89 3.43
CA THR A 174 -29.38 38.56 3.41
C THR A 174 -28.40 37.61 2.71
N VAL A 175 -28.26 36.40 3.21
CA VAL A 175 -27.48 35.31 2.58
C VAL A 175 -28.45 34.18 2.25
N GLU A 176 -28.43 33.71 0.98
CA GLU A 176 -29.30 32.66 0.46
C GLU A 176 -28.46 31.48 -0.10
#